data_3cb68561cad5b2db0883e4b1595737fb
#
_entry.id   3cb68561cad5b2db0883e4b1595737fb
#
_cell.length_a   1.000
_cell.length_b   1.000
_cell.length_c   1.000
_cell.angle_alpha   90.00
_cell.angle_beta   90.00
_cell.angle_gamma   90.00
#
_symmetry.space_group_name_H-M   'P 1'
#
loop_
_entity.id
_entity.type
_entity.pdbx_description
1 polymer ?
#
loop_
_entity_poly.entity_id
_entity_poly.type
_entity_poly.pdbx_seq_one_letter_code
_entity_poly.pdbx_strand_id
1 'polypeptide(L)'
;AYARLVGVPVAELDDVVFARYPLAVRINNDYYARSIQRVNDDLSLSFYCAVENGIVLTAMHTVSILDELDQTLSDIEQRLGPAWVTLGCDCCLRRQEIEADGTVDQASALLRRHSVVGFNTYGEQFNGMHINQTMTGVAIGRRQRSRR
;
A
#
# COMPACT_ATOMS: atom_id res chain seq x y z
N ALA A 1 22.46 -6.85 5.21
CA ALA A 1 22.26 -5.39 5.15
C ALA A 1 20.88 -5.01 5.73
N TYR A 2 19.75 -5.53 5.19
CA TYR A 2 18.38 -5.16 5.60
C TYR A 2 18.12 -5.38 7.10
N ALA A 3 18.42 -6.57 7.64
CA ALA A 3 18.25 -6.90 9.06
C ALA A 3 18.89 -5.86 10.00
N ARG A 4 20.11 -5.40 9.67
CA ARG A 4 20.80 -4.34 10.42
C ARG A 4 20.15 -2.97 10.28
N LEU A 5 19.55 -2.70 9.11
CA LEU A 5 18.89 -1.43 8.82
C LEU A 5 17.60 -1.27 9.65
N VAL A 6 16.85 -2.37 9.79
CA VAL A 6 15.57 -2.37 10.53
C VAL A 6 15.74 -2.79 12.01
N GLY A 7 16.95 -3.21 12.43
CA GLY A 7 17.23 -3.58 13.82
C GLY A 7 16.66 -4.94 14.24
N VAL A 8 16.36 -5.83 13.28
CA VAL A 8 15.76 -7.15 13.52
C VAL A 8 16.75 -8.24 13.14
N PRO A 9 16.98 -9.29 13.97
CA PRO A 9 17.81 -10.42 13.61
C PRO A 9 17.34 -11.12 12.34
N VAL A 10 18.28 -11.68 11.55
CA VAL A 10 17.93 -12.36 10.28
C VAL A 10 16.95 -13.51 10.50
N ALA A 11 17.08 -14.24 11.61
CA ALA A 11 16.21 -15.37 11.93
C ALA A 11 14.77 -14.97 12.29
N GLU A 12 14.52 -13.68 12.55
CA GLU A 12 13.22 -13.12 12.90
C GLU A 12 12.59 -12.33 11.74
N LEU A 13 13.22 -12.33 10.57
CA LEU A 13 12.68 -11.68 9.38
C LEU A 13 11.53 -12.51 8.83
N ASP A 14 10.34 -11.98 8.93
CA ASP A 14 9.08 -12.57 8.46
C ASP A 14 8.24 -11.56 7.67
N ASP A 15 7.08 -12.00 7.22
CA ASP A 15 6.15 -11.18 6.44
C ASP A 15 5.66 -9.96 7.22
N VAL A 16 5.54 -10.05 8.54
CA VAL A 16 5.12 -8.94 9.41
C VAL A 16 6.21 -7.87 9.46
N VAL A 17 7.48 -8.29 9.61
CA VAL A 17 8.62 -7.37 9.57
C VAL A 17 8.71 -6.69 8.20
N PHE A 18 8.54 -7.45 7.10
CA PHE A 18 8.58 -6.91 5.75
C PHE A 18 7.45 -5.92 5.48
N ALA A 19 6.26 -6.17 6.02
CA ALA A 19 5.13 -5.25 5.91
C ALA A 19 5.40 -3.94 6.67
N ARG A 20 5.94 -4.01 7.89
CA ARG A 20 6.19 -2.84 8.76
C ARG A 20 7.38 -1.99 8.33
N TYR A 21 8.39 -2.60 7.71
CA TYR A 21 9.63 -1.95 7.28
C TYR A 21 9.90 -2.16 5.80
N PRO A 22 8.99 -1.73 4.91
CA PRO A 22 9.17 -1.90 3.49
C PRO A 22 10.38 -1.14 2.98
N LEU A 23 10.94 -1.62 1.89
CA LEU A 23 11.89 -0.85 1.10
C LEU A 23 11.12 -0.08 0.02
N ALA A 24 11.63 1.08 -0.34
CA ALA A 24 11.03 1.89 -1.40
C ALA A 24 12.10 2.47 -2.32
N VAL A 25 11.75 2.65 -3.58
CA VAL A 25 12.51 3.46 -4.52
C VAL A 25 11.93 4.86 -4.55
N ARG A 26 12.81 5.87 -4.56
CA ARG A 26 12.41 7.25 -4.78
C ARG A 26 12.47 7.59 -6.26
N ILE A 27 11.35 8.03 -6.81
CA ILE A 27 11.26 8.51 -8.19
C ILE A 27 10.68 9.93 -8.12
N ASN A 28 11.45 10.90 -8.57
CA ASN A 28 11.17 12.32 -8.34
C ASN A 28 11.07 12.63 -6.84
N ASN A 29 9.88 12.99 -6.35
CA ASN A 29 9.63 13.26 -4.92
C ASN A 29 8.78 12.20 -4.23
N ASP A 30 8.36 11.16 -4.96
CA ASP A 30 7.47 10.13 -4.44
C ASP A 30 8.24 8.83 -4.13
N TYR A 31 7.78 8.11 -3.13
CA TYR A 31 8.30 6.81 -2.74
C TYR A 31 7.37 5.70 -3.19
N TYR A 32 7.94 4.68 -3.82
CA TYR A 32 7.21 3.53 -4.35
C TYR A 32 7.72 2.26 -3.70
N ALA A 33 6.87 1.60 -2.94
CA ALA A 33 7.24 0.40 -2.20
C ALA A 33 7.73 -0.72 -3.13
N ARG A 34 8.76 -1.41 -2.66
CA ARG A 34 9.35 -2.62 -3.21
C ARG A 34 9.30 -3.67 -2.12
N SER A 35 8.14 -4.35 -2.05
CA SER A 35 7.90 -5.28 -0.95
C SER A 35 8.76 -6.52 -1.07
N ILE A 36 9.37 -6.89 0.06
CA ILE A 36 10.16 -8.10 0.17
C ILE A 36 9.21 -9.29 0.24
N GLN A 37 9.51 -10.34 -0.52
CA GLN A 37 8.78 -11.59 -0.54
C GLN A 37 9.36 -12.61 0.44
N ARG A 38 10.69 -12.74 0.47
CA ARG A 38 11.37 -13.71 1.33
C ARG A 38 12.86 -13.44 1.43
N VAL A 39 13.46 -14.03 2.45
CA VAL A 39 14.92 -14.23 2.54
C VAL A 39 15.27 -15.57 1.87
N ASN A 40 16.25 -15.57 1.00
CA ASN A 40 16.77 -16.79 0.37
C ASN A 40 17.87 -17.42 1.23
N ASP A 41 18.25 -18.68 0.93
CA ASP A 41 19.26 -19.43 1.68
C ASP A 41 20.65 -18.77 1.66
N ASP A 42 20.97 -18.01 0.62
CA ASP A 42 22.19 -17.23 0.48
C ASP A 42 22.11 -15.85 1.15
N LEU A 43 21.04 -15.58 1.91
CA LEU A 43 20.72 -14.31 2.56
C LEU A 43 20.45 -13.15 1.59
N SER A 44 20.23 -13.41 0.32
CA SER A 44 19.64 -12.43 -0.60
C SER A 44 18.14 -12.27 -0.35
N LEU A 45 17.56 -11.18 -0.85
CA LEU A 45 16.13 -10.91 -0.73
C LEU A 45 15.46 -11.04 -2.09
N SER A 46 14.35 -11.78 -2.13
CA SER A 46 13.42 -11.75 -3.28
C SER A 46 12.34 -10.71 -3.03
N PHE A 47 11.88 -10.06 -4.09
CA PHE A 47 10.86 -9.02 -4.06
C PHE A 47 9.64 -9.45 -4.86
N TYR A 48 8.47 -8.91 -4.53
CA TYR A 48 7.24 -9.11 -5.31
C TYR A 48 7.26 -8.38 -6.67
N CYS A 49 8.08 -7.33 -6.79
CA CYS A 49 8.24 -6.57 -8.02
C CYS A 49 9.71 -6.51 -8.45
N ALA A 50 9.96 -6.12 -9.68
CA ALA A 50 11.31 -5.99 -10.21
C ALA A 50 12.12 -4.93 -9.44
N VAL A 51 13.36 -5.30 -9.13
CA VAL A 51 14.38 -4.41 -8.56
C VAL A 51 15.59 -4.46 -9.49
N GLU A 52 15.90 -3.34 -10.10
CA GLU A 52 16.99 -3.25 -11.07
C GLU A 52 18.35 -3.07 -10.39
N ASN A 53 19.42 -3.49 -11.06
CA ASN A 53 20.78 -3.30 -10.57
C ASN A 53 21.12 -1.81 -10.47
N GLY A 54 21.75 -1.43 -9.36
CA GLY A 54 22.16 -0.04 -9.13
C GLY A 54 21.08 0.87 -8.57
N ILE A 55 19.86 0.35 -8.35
CA ILE A 55 18.79 1.14 -7.72
C ILE A 55 19.09 1.38 -6.24
N VAL A 56 18.81 2.58 -5.78
CA VAL A 56 18.90 2.93 -4.35
C VAL A 56 17.57 2.68 -3.68
N LEU A 57 17.55 1.81 -2.68
CA LEU A 57 16.38 1.52 -1.86
C LEU A 57 16.50 2.22 -0.51
N THR A 58 15.41 2.82 -0.07
CA THR A 58 15.26 3.48 1.22
C THR A 58 14.37 2.64 2.13
N ALA A 59 14.80 2.41 3.37
CA ALA A 59 13.92 1.79 4.36
C ALA A 59 12.87 2.79 4.81
N MET A 60 11.64 2.31 4.88
CA MET A 60 10.48 3.09 5.25
C MET A 60 9.86 2.53 6.53
N HIS A 61 9.06 3.33 7.17
CA HIS A 61 8.12 2.91 8.22
C HIS A 61 6.70 3.04 7.68
N THR A 62 5.86 2.09 7.95
CA THR A 62 4.43 2.23 7.70
C THR A 62 3.80 3.13 8.77
N VAL A 63 2.76 3.85 8.37
CA VAL A 63 1.84 4.57 9.25
C VAL A 63 0.53 3.80 9.32
N SER A 64 -0.42 4.25 10.13
CA SER A 64 -1.73 3.59 10.21
C SER A 64 -2.41 3.51 8.85
N ILE A 65 -2.60 2.29 8.35
CA ILE A 65 -3.30 2.01 7.08
C ILE A 65 -4.70 2.62 7.08
N LEU A 66 -5.42 2.53 8.20
CA LEU A 66 -6.81 2.98 8.28
C LEU A 66 -6.91 4.50 8.28
N ASP A 67 -6.01 5.18 8.98
CA ASP A 67 -6.02 6.65 9.04
C ASP A 67 -5.67 7.25 7.68
N GLU A 68 -4.65 6.71 7.00
CA GLU A 68 -4.27 7.15 5.65
C GLU A 68 -5.35 6.86 4.61
N LEU A 69 -6.01 5.71 4.72
CA LEU A 69 -7.10 5.33 3.82
C LEU A 69 -8.30 6.24 4.02
N ASP A 70 -8.69 6.52 5.27
CA ASP A 70 -9.78 7.43 5.59
C ASP A 70 -9.51 8.85 5.09
N GLN A 71 -8.31 9.35 5.36
CA GLN A 71 -7.91 10.67 4.89
C GLN A 71 -7.95 10.77 3.37
N THR A 72 -7.36 9.77 2.67
CA THR A 72 -7.31 9.76 1.20
C THR A 72 -8.70 9.70 0.58
N LEU A 73 -9.58 8.82 1.07
CA LEU A 73 -10.94 8.71 0.56
C LEU A 73 -11.76 9.95 0.86
N SER A 74 -11.59 10.56 2.04
CA SER A 74 -12.21 11.83 2.40
C SER A 74 -11.76 12.98 1.50
N ASP A 75 -10.48 13.06 1.19
CA ASP A 75 -9.93 14.06 0.27
C ASP A 75 -10.48 13.92 -1.16
N ILE A 76 -10.66 12.68 -1.61
CA ILE A 76 -11.30 12.40 -2.90
C ILE A 76 -12.74 12.91 -2.90
N GLU A 77 -13.51 12.63 -1.85
CA GLU A 77 -14.89 13.08 -1.71
C GLU A 77 -15.01 14.62 -1.60
N GLN A 78 -14.06 15.26 -0.94
CA GLN A 78 -14.02 16.74 -0.91
C GLN A 78 -13.83 17.35 -2.28
N ARG A 79 -13.05 16.71 -3.16
CA ARG A 79 -12.78 17.20 -4.53
C ARG A 79 -13.90 16.87 -5.51
N LEU A 80 -14.46 15.67 -5.42
CA LEU A 80 -15.40 15.13 -6.40
C LEU A 80 -16.86 15.19 -5.93
N GLY A 81 -17.11 15.44 -4.65
CA GLY A 81 -18.37 15.16 -3.98
C GLY A 81 -18.48 13.66 -3.62
N PRO A 82 -19.54 13.25 -2.89
CA PRO A 82 -19.73 11.88 -2.48
C PRO A 82 -19.68 10.92 -3.68
N ALA A 83 -18.84 9.91 -3.57
CA ALA A 83 -18.75 8.88 -4.59
C ALA A 83 -20.01 7.98 -4.57
N TRP A 84 -20.51 7.61 -5.73
CA TRP A 84 -21.52 6.56 -5.84
C TRP A 84 -20.90 5.19 -5.62
N VAL A 85 -19.71 5.02 -6.15
CA VAL A 85 -18.90 3.82 -6.01
C VAL A 85 -17.44 4.18 -6.24
N THR A 86 -16.56 3.56 -5.47
CA THR A 86 -15.13 3.53 -5.72
C THR A 86 -14.73 2.09 -6.01
N LEU A 87 -14.21 1.84 -7.22
CA LEU A 87 -13.64 0.55 -7.58
C LEU A 87 -12.20 0.51 -7.11
N GLY A 88 -11.91 -0.34 -6.13
CA GLY A 88 -10.58 -0.45 -5.51
C GLY A 88 -9.86 -1.74 -5.89
N CYS A 89 -8.56 -1.61 -6.14
CA CYS A 89 -7.60 -2.72 -6.21
C CYS A 89 -6.65 -2.55 -5.03
N ASP A 90 -6.72 -3.45 -4.06
CA ASP A 90 -5.97 -3.35 -2.79
C ASP A 90 -4.94 -4.48 -2.70
N CYS A 91 -3.70 -4.12 -2.42
CA CYS A 91 -2.62 -5.10 -2.31
C CYS A 91 -2.91 -6.12 -1.20
N CYS A 92 -2.67 -7.40 -1.48
CA CYS A 92 -2.84 -8.47 -0.49
C CYS A 92 -1.97 -8.27 0.75
N LEU A 93 -0.83 -7.60 0.63
CA LEU A 93 0.05 -7.29 1.77
C LEU A 93 -0.61 -6.31 2.75
N ARG A 94 -1.40 -5.35 2.26
CA ARG A 94 -2.19 -4.45 3.12
C ARG A 94 -3.27 -5.23 3.87
N ARG A 95 -3.92 -6.16 3.19
CA ARG A 95 -4.89 -7.04 3.82
C ARG A 95 -4.26 -7.89 4.92
N GLN A 96 -3.09 -8.47 4.68
CA GLN A 96 -2.35 -9.24 5.68
C GLN A 96 -2.00 -8.37 6.91
N GLU A 97 -1.60 -7.12 6.72
CA GLU A 97 -1.34 -6.19 7.80
C GLU A 97 -2.62 -5.88 8.61
N ILE A 98 -3.73 -5.58 7.93
CA ILE A 98 -5.05 -5.34 8.56
C ILE A 98 -5.51 -6.58 9.37
N GLU A 99 -5.30 -7.78 8.85
CA GLU A 99 -5.64 -9.05 9.53
C GLU A 99 -4.73 -9.29 10.74
N ALA A 100 -3.42 -9.05 10.61
CA ALA A 100 -2.45 -9.20 11.70
C ALA A 100 -2.70 -8.20 12.85
N ASP A 101 -3.11 -7.00 12.53
CA ASP A 101 -3.43 -5.96 13.51
C ASP A 101 -4.86 -6.10 14.10
N GLY A 102 -5.65 -7.07 13.62
CA GLY A 102 -7.01 -7.33 14.12
C GLY A 102 -8.01 -6.23 13.78
N THR A 103 -7.77 -5.44 12.72
CA THR A 103 -8.57 -4.26 12.36
C THR A 103 -9.51 -4.47 11.16
N VAL A 104 -9.80 -5.73 10.81
CA VAL A 104 -10.64 -6.11 9.66
C VAL A 104 -12.02 -5.45 9.68
N ASP A 105 -12.69 -5.44 10.85
CA ASP A 105 -14.03 -4.87 10.98
C ASP A 105 -14.00 -3.34 10.78
N GLN A 106 -12.97 -2.68 11.28
CA GLN A 106 -12.75 -1.24 11.13
C GLN A 106 -12.48 -0.89 9.66
N ALA A 107 -11.58 -1.63 8.99
CA ALA A 107 -11.32 -1.50 7.57
C ALA A 107 -12.59 -1.69 6.73
N SER A 108 -13.37 -2.73 7.04
CA SER A 108 -14.63 -3.03 6.35
C SER A 108 -15.67 -1.93 6.53
N ALA A 109 -15.78 -1.36 7.74
CA ALA A 109 -16.67 -0.23 8.01
C ALA A 109 -16.25 1.03 7.24
N LEU A 110 -14.94 1.30 7.20
CA LEU A 110 -14.35 2.41 6.47
C LEU A 110 -14.66 2.31 4.97
N LEU A 111 -14.35 1.17 4.36
CA LEU A 111 -14.59 0.93 2.93
C LEU A 111 -16.08 1.08 2.57
N ARG A 112 -16.98 0.56 3.42
CA ARG A 112 -18.43 0.73 3.23
C ARG A 112 -18.86 2.19 3.33
N ARG A 113 -18.31 2.97 4.28
CA ARG A 113 -18.62 4.39 4.43
C ARG A 113 -18.31 5.17 3.17
N HIS A 114 -17.21 4.88 2.50
CA HIS A 114 -16.76 5.52 1.27
C HIS A 114 -17.23 4.83 -0.01
N SER A 115 -18.22 3.93 0.09
CA SER A 115 -18.77 3.21 -1.08
C SER A 115 -17.70 2.47 -1.91
N VAL A 116 -16.68 1.94 -1.24
CA VAL A 116 -15.61 1.19 -1.90
C VAL A 116 -16.02 -0.26 -2.09
N VAL A 117 -15.88 -0.75 -3.32
CA VAL A 117 -15.97 -2.16 -3.70
C VAL A 117 -14.74 -2.53 -4.51
N GLY A 118 -14.28 -3.76 -4.41
CA GLY A 118 -13.07 -4.15 -5.13
C GLY A 118 -12.59 -5.54 -4.75
N PHE A 119 -11.31 -5.78 -4.98
CA PHE A 119 -10.68 -7.07 -4.74
C PHE A 119 -9.22 -6.88 -4.35
N ASN A 120 -8.63 -7.92 -3.75
CA ASN A 120 -7.22 -7.92 -3.43
C ASN A 120 -6.38 -8.34 -4.64
N THR A 121 -5.21 -7.74 -4.76
CA THR A 121 -4.25 -7.92 -5.85
C THR A 121 -2.87 -8.29 -5.28
N TYR A 122 -1.99 -8.79 -6.15
CA TYR A 122 -0.57 -9.05 -5.80
C TYR A 122 0.34 -7.87 -6.12
N GLY A 123 -0.21 -6.75 -6.49
CA GLY A 123 0.45 -5.49 -6.82
C GLY A 123 -0.39 -4.68 -7.79
N GLU A 124 -0.27 -3.37 -7.67
CA GLU A 124 -1.07 -2.40 -8.40
C GLU A 124 -0.23 -1.75 -9.50
N GLN A 125 -0.91 -1.22 -10.50
CA GLN A 125 -0.31 -0.38 -11.53
C GLN A 125 -0.68 1.08 -11.27
N PHE A 126 0.34 1.91 -11.15
CA PHE A 126 0.15 3.36 -11.02
C PHE A 126 1.23 4.10 -11.81
N ASN A 127 0.82 5.05 -12.66
CA ASN A 127 1.73 5.82 -13.52
C ASN A 127 2.71 4.96 -14.34
N GLY A 128 2.27 3.79 -14.82
CA GLY A 128 3.10 2.88 -15.60
C GLY A 128 4.07 2.03 -14.77
N MET A 129 4.00 2.10 -13.45
CA MET A 129 4.85 1.32 -12.54
C MET A 129 4.05 0.25 -11.81
N HIS A 130 4.66 -0.91 -11.61
CA HIS A 130 4.19 -1.92 -10.67
C HIS A 130 4.60 -1.51 -9.25
N ILE A 131 3.65 -1.42 -8.34
CA ILE A 131 3.85 -1.03 -6.94
C ILE A 131 3.19 -2.06 -6.02
N ASN A 132 3.64 -2.12 -4.77
CA ASN A 132 3.10 -3.00 -3.75
C ASN A 132 2.68 -2.19 -2.51
N GLN A 133 1.96 -2.83 -1.58
CA GLN A 133 1.47 -2.21 -0.34
C GLN A 133 0.69 -0.92 -0.58
N THR A 134 -0.06 -0.88 -1.66
CA THR A 134 -0.86 0.26 -2.06
C THR A 134 -2.31 -0.16 -2.30
N MET A 135 -3.18 0.83 -2.35
CA MET A 135 -4.51 0.71 -2.89
C MET A 135 -4.65 1.71 -4.04
N THR A 136 -5.05 1.24 -5.20
CA THR A 136 -5.39 2.08 -6.35
C THR A 136 -6.84 1.91 -6.72
N GLY A 137 -7.41 2.87 -7.43
CA GLY A 137 -8.81 2.74 -7.79
C GLY A 137 -9.36 3.91 -8.60
N VAL A 138 -10.65 3.82 -8.88
CA VAL A 138 -11.41 4.84 -9.58
C VAL A 138 -12.65 5.18 -8.79
N ALA A 139 -12.76 6.43 -8.35
CA ALA A 139 -13.96 6.95 -7.72
C ALA A 139 -14.91 7.56 -8.78
N ILE A 140 -16.15 7.11 -8.78
CA ILE A 140 -17.21 7.57 -9.69
C ILE A 140 -18.24 8.33 -8.86
N GLY A 141 -18.40 9.62 -9.12
CA GLY A 141 -19.31 10.49 -8.40
C GLY A 141 -20.12 11.39 -9.31
N ARG A 142 -20.95 12.23 -8.72
CA ARG A 142 -21.75 13.19 -9.44
C ARG A 142 -20.89 14.39 -9.82
N ARG A 143 -20.90 14.76 -11.09
CA ARG A 143 -20.29 16.03 -11.52
C ARG A 143 -20.98 17.19 -10.78
N GLN A 144 -20.26 17.88 -9.90
CA GLN A 144 -20.77 19.13 -9.34
C GLN A 144 -20.93 20.12 -10.51
N ARG A 145 -22.17 20.55 -10.78
CA ARG A 145 -22.40 21.70 -11.69
C ARG A 145 -21.83 22.92 -10.98
N SER A 146 -20.76 23.49 -11.53
CA SER A 146 -20.32 24.80 -11.11
C SER A 146 -21.52 25.78 -11.28
N ARG A 147 -22.01 26.31 -10.17
CA ARG A 147 -22.91 27.47 -10.25
C ARG A 147 -22.07 28.57 -10.85
N ARG A 148 -22.39 28.94 -12.09
CA ARG A 148 -21.93 30.19 -12.69
C ARG A 148 -22.69 31.35 -12.06
#